data_50dc288601c75b8fd0e764458b0a5eaf
#
_entry.id   50dc288601c75b8fd0e764458b0a5eaf
#
_cell.length_a   1.000
_cell.length_b   1.000
_cell.length_c   1.000
_cell.angle_alpha   90.00
_cell.angle_beta   90.00
_cell.angle_gamma   90.00
#
_symmetry.space_group_name_H-M   'P 1'
#
loop_
_entity.id
_entity.type
_entity.pdbx_description
1 polymer ?
#
loop_
_entity_poly.entity_id
_entity_poly.type
_entity_poly.pdbx_seq_one_letter_code
_entity_poly.pdbx_strand_id
1 'polypeptide(L)'
;MTKNLLLGIAAVCGSTFQAVACTGISLTSRDGSYVQARTIEWARGVLQSEYVIIPRDRQLTSFTPTGVNGLTFTAKYGVVGLAVVQKEFIAEGINEAGLSAGLFFFPHYGGYET
;
A
#
# COMPACT_ATOMS: atom_id res chain seq x y z
N MET A 1 -9.76 -33.61 33.84
CA MET A 1 -9.41 -32.19 33.49
C MET A 1 -8.64 -32.04 32.19
N THR A 2 -7.99 -33.04 31.63
CA THR A 2 -7.11 -32.95 30.44
C THR A 2 -7.87 -32.91 29.09
N LYS A 3 -9.04 -33.54 28.97
CA LYS A 3 -9.80 -33.58 27.71
C LYS A 3 -10.40 -32.22 27.33
N ASN A 4 -10.84 -31.41 28.27
CA ASN A 4 -11.43 -30.10 28.02
C ASN A 4 -10.36 -29.04 27.65
N LEU A 5 -9.14 -29.24 28.14
CA LEU A 5 -8.00 -28.36 27.80
C LEU A 5 -7.56 -28.56 26.33
N LEU A 6 -7.55 -29.81 25.86
CA LEU A 6 -7.23 -30.14 24.47
C LEU A 6 -8.27 -29.62 23.48
N LEU A 7 -9.58 -29.66 23.84
CA LEU A 7 -10.64 -29.10 23.03
C LEU A 7 -10.54 -27.56 22.94
N GLY A 8 -10.15 -26.90 24.02
CA GLY A 8 -9.95 -25.45 24.04
C GLY A 8 -8.79 -25.00 23.13
N ILE A 9 -7.70 -25.73 23.12
CA ILE A 9 -6.53 -25.45 22.26
C ILE A 9 -6.84 -25.69 20.79
N ALA A 10 -7.60 -26.75 20.46
CA ALA A 10 -8.02 -27.03 19.09
C ALA A 10 -8.99 -25.97 18.55
N ALA A 11 -9.87 -25.39 19.38
CA ALA A 11 -10.78 -24.32 18.98
C ALA A 11 -10.07 -22.98 18.70
N VAL A 12 -8.97 -22.68 19.41
CA VAL A 12 -8.17 -21.48 19.18
C VAL A 12 -7.29 -21.59 17.93
N CYS A 13 -6.82 -22.78 17.60
CA CYS A 13 -6.05 -23.03 16.37
C CYS A 13 -6.91 -23.09 15.10
N GLY A 14 -8.22 -23.24 15.21
CA GLY A 14 -9.15 -23.35 14.06
C GLY A 14 -9.63 -22.03 13.47
N SER A 15 -9.45 -20.92 14.14
CA SER A 15 -9.80 -19.58 13.63
C SER A 15 -8.59 -18.91 12.98
N THR A 16 -8.20 -19.37 11.80
CA THR A 16 -7.34 -18.58 10.92
C THR A 16 -8.16 -17.40 10.40
N PHE A 17 -8.17 -16.29 11.13
CA PHE A 17 -8.57 -15.01 10.56
C PHE A 17 -7.56 -14.70 9.48
N GLN A 18 -7.92 -14.91 8.23
CA GLN A 18 -7.17 -14.35 7.12
C GLN A 18 -7.36 -12.83 7.19
N ALA A 19 -6.38 -12.15 7.74
CA ALA A 19 -6.33 -10.70 7.65
C ALA A 19 -6.11 -10.34 6.17
N VAL A 20 -7.17 -9.93 5.50
CA VAL A 20 -7.12 -9.36 4.15
C VAL A 20 -6.81 -7.88 4.32
N ALA A 21 -5.60 -7.56 4.72
CA ALA A 21 -5.17 -6.18 4.95
C ALA A 21 -3.68 -6.03 4.67
N CYS A 22 -3.34 -4.95 3.97
CA CYS A 22 -1.95 -4.55 3.77
C CYS A 22 -1.27 -4.23 5.10
N THR A 23 -0.03 -4.65 5.26
CA THR A 23 0.79 -4.35 6.44
C THR A 23 1.87 -3.35 6.08
N GLY A 24 2.04 -2.31 6.88
CA GLY A 24 3.13 -1.33 6.75
C GLY A 24 4.04 -1.36 7.97
N ILE A 25 5.32 -1.14 7.74
CA ILE A 25 6.33 -1.04 8.78
C ILE A 25 7.25 0.16 8.50
N SER A 26 7.56 0.90 9.55
CA SER A 26 8.50 2.01 9.51
C SER A 26 9.58 1.80 10.56
N LEU A 27 10.83 1.88 10.16
CA LEU A 27 11.99 1.67 11.02
C LEU A 27 12.93 2.86 10.91
N THR A 28 13.46 3.29 12.05
CA THR A 28 14.55 4.27 12.09
C THR A 28 15.81 3.57 12.55
N SER A 29 16.88 3.66 11.79
CA SER A 29 18.16 3.09 12.14
C SER A 29 18.93 3.98 13.11
N ARG A 30 20.02 3.48 13.68
CA ARG A 30 20.84 4.23 14.66
C ARG A 30 21.53 5.46 14.06
N ASP A 31 21.77 5.47 12.76
CA ASP A 31 22.38 6.60 12.04
C ASP A 31 21.36 7.64 11.59
N GLY A 32 20.08 7.45 11.95
CA GLY A 32 18.98 8.32 11.57
C GLY A 32 18.38 8.01 10.20
N SER A 33 18.85 7.00 9.49
CA SER A 33 18.22 6.56 8.25
C SER A 33 16.83 6.01 8.53
N TYR A 34 15.93 6.21 7.58
CA TYR A 34 14.55 5.76 7.68
C TYR A 34 14.24 4.72 6.62
N VAL A 35 13.66 3.60 7.05
CA VAL A 35 13.25 2.53 6.15
C VAL A 35 11.75 2.35 6.27
N GLN A 36 11.08 2.39 5.16
CA GLN A 36 9.66 2.06 5.05
C GLN A 36 9.49 0.84 4.16
N ALA A 37 8.65 -0.09 4.59
CA ALA A 37 8.32 -1.28 3.84
C ALA A 37 6.85 -1.62 4.02
N ARG A 38 6.29 -2.37 3.06
CA ARG A 38 4.91 -2.81 3.12
C ARG A 38 4.70 -4.12 2.38
N THR A 39 3.60 -4.78 2.69
CA THR A 39 3.03 -5.86 1.90
C THR A 39 1.77 -5.38 1.18
N ILE A 40 1.46 -5.96 0.03
CA ILE A 40 0.19 -5.75 -0.68
C ILE A 40 -0.55 -7.08 -0.72
N GLU A 41 -1.59 -7.20 0.09
CA GLU A 41 -2.50 -8.34 0.03
C GLU A 41 -3.69 -7.96 -0.87
N TRP A 42 -3.72 -8.59 -2.05
CA TRP A 42 -4.76 -8.33 -3.05
C TRP A 42 -5.37 -9.64 -3.53
N ALA A 43 -6.53 -9.98 -3.00
CA ALA A 43 -7.20 -11.25 -3.28
C ALA A 43 -7.93 -11.32 -4.63
N ARG A 44 -7.92 -10.24 -5.42
CA ARG A 44 -8.73 -10.13 -6.65
C ARG A 44 -8.01 -10.48 -7.94
N GLY A 45 -6.80 -11.02 -7.87
CA GLY A 45 -6.03 -11.42 -9.04
C GLY A 45 -4.54 -11.12 -8.92
N VAL A 46 -3.83 -11.35 -10.02
CA VAL A 46 -2.39 -11.06 -10.09
C VAL A 46 -2.19 -9.56 -10.22
N LEU A 47 -1.48 -8.97 -9.26
CA LEU A 47 -0.99 -7.60 -9.38
C LEU A 47 0.21 -7.58 -10.31
N GLN A 48 0.09 -6.91 -11.43
CA GLN A 48 1.25 -6.52 -12.21
C GLN A 48 1.87 -5.30 -11.52
N SER A 49 3.14 -5.43 -11.15
CA SER A 49 3.87 -4.38 -10.44
C SER A 49 5.10 -3.99 -11.24
N GLU A 50 5.38 -2.70 -11.30
CA GLU A 50 6.57 -2.18 -11.96
C GLU A 50 7.13 -0.97 -11.20
N TYR A 51 8.44 -0.76 -11.30
CA TYR A 51 9.06 0.47 -10.83
C TYR A 51 8.83 1.59 -11.82
N VAL A 52 8.42 2.74 -11.31
CA VAL A 52 8.14 3.94 -12.09
C VAL A 52 9.00 5.08 -11.57
N ILE A 53 9.63 5.81 -12.47
CA ILE A 53 10.34 7.06 -12.17
C ILE A 53 9.56 8.21 -12.78
N ILE A 54 9.17 9.15 -11.93
CA ILE A 54 8.53 10.40 -12.34
C ILE A 54 9.54 11.52 -12.15
N PRO A 55 10.02 12.15 -13.22
CA PRO A 55 10.93 13.28 -13.11
C PRO A 55 10.20 14.52 -12.57
N ARG A 56 10.98 15.50 -12.09
CA ARG A 56 10.46 16.85 -11.79
C ARG A 56 9.74 17.43 -13.01
N ASP A 57 8.83 18.33 -12.76
CA ASP A 57 8.05 19.06 -13.77
C ASP A 57 7.17 18.20 -14.68
N ARG A 58 7.09 16.90 -14.39
CA ARG A 58 6.15 16.02 -15.08
C ARG A 58 4.72 16.38 -14.68
N GLN A 59 3.88 16.67 -15.67
CA GLN A 59 2.44 16.82 -15.45
C GLN A 59 1.79 15.45 -15.29
N LEU A 60 0.96 15.31 -14.26
CA LEU A 60 0.23 14.11 -13.90
C LEU A 60 -1.25 14.44 -13.73
N THR A 61 -2.10 13.47 -14.02
CA THR A 61 -3.53 13.56 -13.75
C THR A 61 -3.95 12.35 -12.95
N SER A 62 -4.58 12.57 -11.79
CA SER A 62 -5.10 11.48 -10.96
C SER A 62 -6.38 10.89 -11.56
N PHE A 63 -6.65 9.64 -11.22
CA PHE A 63 -7.87 8.95 -11.61
C PHE A 63 -8.87 8.97 -10.46
N THR A 64 -10.12 9.16 -10.77
CA THR A 64 -11.22 8.99 -9.83
C THR A 64 -11.78 7.57 -9.90
N PRO A 65 -12.56 7.10 -8.90
CA PRO A 65 -13.18 5.78 -8.94
C PRO A 65 -14.10 5.54 -10.15
N THR A 66 -14.60 6.60 -10.76
CA THR A 66 -15.42 6.53 -11.98
C THR A 66 -14.62 6.41 -13.27
N GLY A 67 -13.28 6.43 -13.17
CA GLY A 67 -12.37 6.40 -14.31
C GLY A 67 -12.25 7.76 -15.04
N VAL A 68 -12.87 8.78 -14.54
CA VAL A 68 -12.73 10.15 -15.05
C VAL A 68 -11.47 10.78 -14.47
N ASN A 69 -10.79 11.59 -15.25
CA ASN A 69 -9.61 12.31 -14.79
C ASN A 69 -9.94 13.21 -13.60
N GLY A 70 -9.17 13.05 -12.55
CA GLY A 70 -9.25 13.87 -11.35
C GLY A 70 -8.33 15.10 -11.42
N LEU A 71 -7.65 15.38 -10.31
CA LEU A 71 -6.76 16.54 -10.19
C LEU A 71 -5.55 16.41 -11.13
N THR A 72 -5.30 17.46 -11.91
CA THR A 72 -4.06 17.62 -12.68
C THR A 72 -3.06 18.45 -11.89
N PHE A 73 -1.85 17.97 -11.77
CA PHE A 73 -0.78 18.64 -11.02
C PHE A 73 0.59 18.40 -11.68
N THR A 74 1.55 19.22 -11.31
CA THR A 74 2.93 19.09 -11.77
C THR A 74 3.81 18.57 -10.63
N ALA A 75 4.57 17.52 -10.87
CA ALA A 75 5.48 16.95 -9.89
C ALA A 75 6.60 17.93 -9.53
N LYS A 76 6.55 18.45 -8.30
CA LYS A 76 7.58 19.37 -7.80
C LYS A 76 8.91 18.68 -7.57
N TYR A 77 8.88 17.40 -7.19
CA TYR A 77 10.04 16.58 -6.89
C TYR A 77 10.03 15.33 -7.77
N GLY A 78 11.22 14.84 -8.11
CA GLY A 78 11.35 13.52 -8.70
C GLY A 78 10.90 12.45 -7.70
N VAL A 79 10.24 11.42 -8.20
CA VAL A 79 9.69 10.31 -7.41
C VAL A 79 10.13 9.00 -8.04
N VAL A 80 10.53 8.05 -7.21
CA VAL A 80 10.57 6.64 -7.57
C VAL A 80 9.49 5.91 -6.79
N GLY A 81 8.72 5.08 -7.46
CA GLY A 81 7.62 4.36 -6.83
C GLY A 81 7.37 2.99 -7.43
N LEU A 82 6.58 2.21 -6.72
CA LEU A 82 6.04 0.95 -7.16
C LEU A 82 4.60 1.16 -7.64
N ALA A 83 4.40 1.06 -8.94
CA ALA A 83 3.07 1.08 -9.54
C ALA A 83 2.46 -0.31 -9.53
N VAL A 84 1.15 -0.37 -9.38
CA VAL A 84 0.36 -1.60 -9.44
C VAL A 84 -0.81 -1.39 -10.38
N VAL A 85 -1.21 -2.44 -11.10
CA VAL A 85 -2.30 -2.42 -12.09
C VAL A 85 -1.96 -1.61 -13.34
N GLN A 86 -1.50 -0.38 -13.19
CA GLN A 86 -1.09 0.51 -14.27
C GLN A 86 -0.03 1.51 -13.80
N LYS A 87 0.77 2.04 -14.73
CA LYS A 87 1.94 2.91 -14.44
C LYS A 87 1.61 4.17 -13.64
N GLU A 88 0.43 4.70 -13.83
CA GLU A 88 -0.01 5.94 -13.18
C GLU A 88 -0.50 5.70 -11.74
N PHE A 89 -0.71 4.45 -11.35
CA PHE A 89 -1.20 4.09 -10.02
C PHE A 89 -0.04 3.65 -9.13
N ILE A 90 0.64 4.62 -8.54
CA ILE A 90 1.75 4.38 -7.61
C ILE A 90 1.18 4.05 -6.23
N ALA A 91 1.37 2.80 -5.79
CA ALA A 91 0.91 2.33 -4.49
C ALA A 91 1.86 2.71 -3.35
N GLU A 92 3.13 2.90 -3.67
CA GLU A 92 4.18 3.29 -2.72
C GLU A 92 5.29 4.03 -3.45
N GLY A 93 5.87 5.03 -2.81
CA GLY A 93 6.99 5.74 -3.40
C GLY A 93 7.72 6.63 -2.41
N ILE A 94 8.89 7.08 -2.86
CA ILE A 94 9.71 8.06 -2.17
C ILE A 94 10.10 9.17 -3.15
N ASN A 95 10.08 10.40 -2.69
CA ASN A 95 10.56 11.51 -3.48
C ASN A 95 12.01 11.88 -3.12
N GLU A 96 12.66 12.65 -3.97
CA GLU A 96 14.05 13.11 -3.77
C GLU A 96 14.25 14.05 -2.57
N ALA A 97 13.17 14.56 -1.97
CA ALA A 97 13.19 15.30 -0.72
C ALA A 97 13.11 14.38 0.51
N GLY A 98 13.07 13.06 0.32
CA GLY A 98 13.04 12.07 1.39
C GLY A 98 11.65 11.79 1.97
N LEU A 99 10.58 12.33 1.38
CA LEU A 99 9.22 11.98 1.77
C LEU A 99 8.81 10.64 1.14
N SER A 100 8.43 9.70 1.97
CA SER A 100 7.90 8.40 1.58
C SER A 100 6.41 8.31 1.92
N ALA A 101 5.64 7.70 1.04
CA ALA A 101 4.20 7.48 1.23
C ALA A 101 3.76 6.14 0.62
N GLY A 102 2.75 5.53 1.21
CA GLY A 102 2.15 4.29 0.72
C GLY A 102 0.64 4.30 0.90
N LEU A 103 -0.08 3.70 -0.05
CA LEU A 103 -1.53 3.56 -0.03
C LEU A 103 -1.90 2.21 0.59
N PHE A 104 -2.86 2.21 1.51
CA PHE A 104 -3.42 1.04 2.14
C PHE A 104 -4.90 0.95 1.84
N PHE A 105 -5.33 -0.18 1.32
CA PHE A 105 -6.73 -0.40 0.99
C PHE A 105 -7.47 -1.02 2.18
N PHE A 106 -8.50 -0.32 2.64
CA PHE A 106 -9.42 -0.79 3.69
C PHE A 106 -10.83 -0.94 3.10
N PRO A 107 -11.24 -2.15 2.74
CA PRO A 107 -12.58 -2.37 2.22
C PRO A 107 -13.63 -1.92 3.23
N HIS A 108 -14.65 -1.23 2.76
CA HIS A 108 -15.79 -0.70 3.52
C HIS A 108 -15.52 0.48 4.46
N TYR A 109 -14.26 0.93 4.62
CA TYR A 109 -13.91 2.05 5.48
C TYR A 109 -13.30 3.24 4.73
N GLY A 110 -12.83 3.03 3.51
CA GLY A 110 -12.32 4.09 2.66
C GLY A 110 -13.46 4.83 1.96
N GLY A 111 -13.47 6.16 2.04
CA GLY A 111 -14.29 7.04 1.21
C GLY A 111 -13.42 7.70 0.13
N TYR A 112 -13.98 7.91 -1.04
CA TYR A 112 -13.33 8.63 -2.13
C TYR A 112 -14.18 9.83 -2.50
N GLU A 113 -13.53 10.96 -2.72
CA GLU A 113 -14.19 12.11 -3.31
C GLU A 113 -14.41 11.84 -4.81
N THR A 114 -15.58 12.24 -5.32
CA THR A 114 -15.99 12.07 -6.72
C THR A 114 -16.00 13.40 -7.43
#